data_b429442099492d60365b0d962a943ccd
#
_entry.id   b429442099492d60365b0d962a943ccd
#
_cell.length_a   1.000
_cell.length_b   1.000
_cell.length_c   1.000
_cell.angle_alpha   90.00
_cell.angle_beta   90.00
_cell.angle_gamma   90.00
#
_symmetry.space_group_name_H-M   'P 1'
#
loop_
_entity.id
_entity.type
_entity.pdbx_description
1 polymer ?
#
loop_
_entity_poly.entity_id
_entity_poly.type
_entity_poly.pdbx_seq_one_letter_code
_entity_poly.pdbx_strand_id
1 'polypeptide(L)'
;VEIKSGYGLDEANELKMLRVIKRLKAEHPVEIKSTFLALHAIPLEYKNRVEDFVDLMVNKVLPKVAADGLADFVDAFCEEGYFSVAQMNQLIDAAKELGIPAKVHVNQFNVIGGVEAAVKRNARSVDHLEELTEEDSNVLLEGNTMPVALPACSFFLRIPYTPARKIIDAGLPIALATDFNPGSSPSGNMNFVNSLACIQQRMLPNEVVNASTLNGAFAMDVQDALGSITVGKKASLIVTKPLNSLAELFYYFGENNIDQVIVEGKIVEGKAN
;
A
#
# COMPACT_ATOMS: atom_id res chain seq x y z
N VAL A 1 -0.10 -8.72 -5.12
CA VAL A 1 -0.90 -7.49 -5.26
C VAL A 1 -1.76 -7.31 -4.02
N GLU A 2 -1.86 -6.09 -3.50
CA GLU A 2 -2.85 -5.72 -2.49
C GLU A 2 -4.05 -5.06 -3.16
N ILE A 3 -5.26 -5.46 -2.78
CA ILE A 3 -6.51 -4.86 -3.25
C ILE A 3 -7.29 -4.39 -2.02
N LYS A 4 -7.61 -3.09 -2.00
CA LYS A 4 -8.34 -2.46 -0.91
C LYS A 4 -9.82 -2.28 -1.27
N SER A 5 -10.73 -2.45 -0.30
CA SER A 5 -12.12 -1.95 -0.38
C SER A 5 -12.16 -0.45 -0.07
N GLY A 6 -13.22 0.09 0.50
CA GLY A 6 -13.29 1.50 0.93
C GLY A 6 -14.01 2.43 -0.03
N TYR A 7 -14.59 1.90 -1.09
CA TYR A 7 -15.38 2.65 -2.08
C TYR A 7 -16.88 2.34 -2.01
N GLY A 8 -17.25 1.31 -1.24
CA GLY A 8 -18.65 0.94 -1.00
C GLY A 8 -19.35 1.87 -0.05
N LEU A 9 -18.64 2.31 0.99
CA LEU A 9 -19.07 3.27 2.01
C LEU A 9 -20.33 2.86 2.80
N ASP A 10 -20.76 1.63 2.67
CA ASP A 10 -21.80 0.98 3.45
C ASP A 10 -21.49 -0.51 3.66
N GLU A 11 -22.19 -1.17 4.58
CA GLU A 11 -21.96 -2.57 4.91
C GLU A 11 -22.08 -3.49 3.69
N ALA A 12 -23.13 -3.36 2.91
CA ALA A 12 -23.45 -4.30 1.83
C ALA A 12 -22.40 -4.22 0.71
N ASN A 13 -22.01 -3.01 0.32
CA ASN A 13 -21.06 -2.78 -0.75
C ASN A 13 -19.62 -3.08 -0.33
N GLU A 14 -19.21 -2.73 0.90
CA GLU A 14 -17.89 -3.10 1.42
C GLU A 14 -17.71 -4.62 1.48
N LEU A 15 -18.68 -5.35 2.05
CA LEU A 15 -18.65 -6.82 2.06
C LEU A 15 -18.67 -7.41 0.64
N LYS A 16 -19.41 -6.80 -0.30
CA LYS A 16 -19.42 -7.22 -1.70
C LYS A 16 -18.04 -7.07 -2.34
N MET A 17 -17.37 -5.93 -2.15
CA MET A 17 -16.01 -5.71 -2.67
C MET A 17 -15.03 -6.75 -2.12
N LEU A 18 -15.02 -6.97 -0.82
CA LEU A 18 -14.14 -7.94 -0.17
C LEU A 18 -14.41 -9.39 -0.63
N ARG A 19 -15.67 -9.76 -0.85
CA ARG A 19 -16.04 -11.08 -1.43
C ARG A 19 -15.55 -11.24 -2.86
N VAL A 20 -15.55 -10.16 -3.66
CA VAL A 20 -14.97 -10.17 -5.02
C VAL A 20 -13.46 -10.36 -4.94
N ILE A 21 -12.77 -9.67 -4.02
CA ILE A 21 -11.33 -9.85 -3.81
C ILE A 21 -11.03 -11.32 -3.41
N LYS A 22 -11.83 -11.88 -2.50
CA LYS A 22 -11.68 -13.29 -2.09
C LYS A 22 -11.83 -14.27 -3.27
N ARG A 23 -12.76 -14.00 -4.20
CA ARG A 23 -12.89 -14.79 -5.43
C ARG A 23 -11.66 -14.63 -6.33
N LEU A 24 -11.20 -13.40 -6.57
CA LEU A 24 -9.99 -13.14 -7.35
C LEU A 24 -8.77 -13.86 -6.77
N LYS A 25 -8.63 -13.88 -5.44
CA LYS A 25 -7.57 -14.61 -4.73
C LYS A 25 -7.57 -16.11 -5.02
N ALA A 26 -8.75 -16.71 -5.26
CA ALA A 26 -8.89 -18.11 -5.58
C ALA A 26 -8.71 -18.42 -7.09
N GLU A 27 -9.00 -17.47 -7.96
CA GLU A 27 -9.03 -17.65 -9.42
C GLU A 27 -7.75 -17.16 -10.12
N HIS A 28 -7.02 -16.21 -9.51
CA HIS A 28 -5.88 -15.55 -10.15
C HIS A 28 -4.54 -16.15 -9.65
N PRO A 29 -3.55 -16.35 -10.55
CA PRO A 29 -2.26 -16.97 -10.20
C PRO A 29 -1.35 -16.08 -9.33
N VAL A 30 -1.55 -14.76 -9.29
CA VAL A 30 -0.73 -13.88 -8.44
C VAL A 30 -1.20 -13.91 -6.99
N GLU A 31 -0.28 -13.78 -6.06
CA GLU A 31 -0.60 -13.60 -4.63
C GLU A 31 -1.39 -12.31 -4.43
N ILE A 32 -2.59 -12.42 -3.85
CA ILE A 32 -3.47 -11.28 -3.57
C ILE A 32 -3.67 -11.17 -2.07
N LYS A 33 -3.45 -9.98 -1.52
CA LYS A 33 -3.82 -9.59 -0.16
C LYS A 33 -5.04 -8.69 -0.21
N SER A 34 -6.00 -8.95 0.67
CA SER A 34 -7.24 -8.18 0.80
C SER A 34 -7.15 -7.21 1.96
N THR A 35 -7.47 -5.95 1.73
CA THR A 35 -7.48 -4.93 2.78
C THR A 35 -8.86 -4.31 2.91
N PHE A 36 -9.42 -4.38 4.12
CA PHE A 36 -10.62 -3.66 4.47
C PHE A 36 -10.27 -2.21 4.81
N LEU A 37 -10.33 -1.32 3.83
CA LEU A 37 -10.14 0.13 4.01
C LEU A 37 -11.44 0.73 4.59
N ALA A 38 -11.65 0.45 5.87
CA ALA A 38 -12.90 0.72 6.59
C ALA A 38 -13.23 2.21 6.70
N LEU A 39 -12.20 3.02 6.93
CA LEU A 39 -12.31 4.47 7.15
C LEU A 39 -11.62 5.22 6.02
N HIS A 40 -12.21 5.20 4.80
CA HIS A 40 -11.65 5.82 3.60
C HIS A 40 -12.21 7.21 3.34
N ALA A 41 -13.52 7.31 3.25
CA ALA A 41 -14.22 8.57 3.01
C ALA A 41 -15.50 8.62 3.83
N ILE A 42 -15.95 9.84 4.18
CA ILE A 42 -17.17 10.05 4.94
C ILE A 42 -18.34 10.14 3.96
N PRO A 43 -19.30 9.18 3.99
CA PRO A 43 -20.49 9.25 3.15
C PRO A 43 -21.31 10.51 3.42
N LEU A 44 -22.01 11.01 2.42
CA LEU A 44 -22.80 12.25 2.55
C LEU A 44 -23.82 12.19 3.68
N GLU A 45 -24.47 11.05 3.87
CA GLU A 45 -25.44 10.79 4.93
C GLU A 45 -24.84 10.81 6.34
N TYR A 46 -23.52 10.59 6.45
CA TYR A 46 -22.78 10.62 7.72
C TYR A 46 -21.96 11.89 7.93
N LYS A 47 -22.05 12.88 7.04
CA LYS A 47 -21.24 14.11 7.11
C LYS A 47 -21.29 14.82 8.46
N ASN A 48 -22.45 14.80 9.13
CA ASN A 48 -22.66 15.40 10.46
C ASN A 48 -22.71 14.35 11.59
N ARG A 49 -22.40 13.10 11.31
CA ARG A 49 -22.48 11.97 12.24
C ARG A 49 -21.34 10.96 11.96
N VAL A 50 -20.12 11.48 11.88
CA VAL A 50 -18.94 10.68 11.52
C VAL A 50 -18.73 9.52 12.49
N GLU A 51 -18.99 9.74 13.79
CA GLU A 51 -18.88 8.70 14.82
C GLU A 51 -19.85 7.53 14.58
N ASP A 52 -21.06 7.80 14.06
CA ASP A 52 -22.01 6.73 13.71
C ASP A 52 -21.49 5.87 12.54
N PHE A 53 -20.76 6.48 11.60
CA PHE A 53 -20.10 5.74 10.51
C PHE A 53 -18.93 4.90 11.02
N VAL A 54 -18.11 5.47 11.90
CA VAL A 54 -17.01 4.73 12.56
C VAL A 54 -17.58 3.54 13.35
N ASP A 55 -18.64 3.75 14.14
CA ASP A 55 -19.33 2.67 14.88
C ASP A 55 -19.84 1.58 13.92
N LEU A 56 -20.46 1.96 12.82
CA LEU A 56 -20.91 1.02 11.80
C LEU A 56 -19.76 0.17 11.27
N MET A 57 -18.65 0.80 10.84
CA MET A 57 -17.53 0.08 10.23
C MET A 57 -16.76 -0.77 11.24
N VAL A 58 -16.49 -0.24 12.43
CA VAL A 58 -15.69 -0.92 13.46
C VAL A 58 -16.49 -1.98 14.21
N ASN A 59 -17.73 -1.66 14.66
CA ASN A 59 -18.45 -2.54 15.55
C ASN A 59 -19.46 -3.47 14.86
N LYS A 60 -19.81 -3.22 13.57
CA LYS A 60 -20.77 -4.06 12.84
C LYS A 60 -20.19 -4.72 11.60
N VAL A 61 -19.40 -3.98 10.79
CA VAL A 61 -18.84 -4.53 9.55
C VAL A 61 -17.57 -5.34 9.80
N LEU A 62 -16.61 -4.79 10.55
CA LEU A 62 -15.34 -5.46 10.85
C LEU A 62 -15.50 -6.86 11.47
N PRO A 63 -16.39 -7.11 12.46
CA PRO A 63 -16.60 -8.46 12.96
C PRO A 63 -17.09 -9.45 11.89
N LYS A 64 -17.90 -9.00 10.93
CA LYS A 64 -18.36 -9.84 9.80
C LYS A 64 -17.22 -10.11 8.83
N VAL A 65 -16.39 -9.10 8.55
CA VAL A 65 -15.18 -9.24 7.72
C VAL A 65 -14.24 -10.30 8.32
N ALA A 66 -14.03 -10.25 9.63
CA ALA A 66 -13.20 -11.22 10.35
C ALA A 66 -13.82 -12.61 10.34
N ALA A 67 -15.10 -12.74 10.68
CA ALA A 67 -15.80 -14.03 10.74
C ALA A 67 -15.82 -14.75 9.38
N ASP A 68 -15.98 -14.01 8.29
CA ASP A 68 -16.00 -14.56 6.92
C ASP A 68 -14.57 -14.72 6.32
N GLY A 69 -13.51 -14.30 7.04
CA GLY A 69 -12.12 -14.33 6.57
C GLY A 69 -11.95 -13.55 5.26
N LEU A 70 -12.42 -12.30 5.22
CA LEU A 70 -12.46 -11.49 4.00
C LEU A 70 -11.28 -10.54 3.85
N ALA A 71 -10.55 -10.23 4.92
CA ALA A 71 -9.43 -9.30 4.88
C ALA A 71 -8.18 -9.85 5.56
N ASP A 72 -7.03 -9.59 4.95
CA ASP A 72 -5.70 -9.82 5.52
C ASP A 72 -5.24 -8.61 6.36
N PHE A 73 -5.75 -7.41 6.06
CA PHE A 73 -5.45 -6.14 6.75
C PHE A 73 -6.69 -5.29 6.90
N VAL A 74 -6.66 -4.36 7.87
CA VAL A 74 -7.54 -3.19 7.91
C VAL A 74 -6.76 -1.94 7.54
N ASP A 75 -7.47 -0.86 7.15
CA ASP A 75 -6.85 0.39 6.76
C ASP A 75 -7.76 1.59 7.07
N ALA A 76 -7.14 2.75 7.30
CA ALA A 76 -7.82 4.02 7.52
C ALA A 76 -7.09 5.16 6.83
N PHE A 77 -7.81 6.14 6.32
CA PHE A 77 -7.27 7.41 5.87
C PHE A 77 -7.29 8.42 7.05
N CYS A 78 -6.19 8.46 7.77
CA CYS A 78 -5.99 9.34 8.92
C CYS A 78 -5.44 10.68 8.45
N GLU A 79 -6.34 11.65 8.22
CA GLU A 79 -6.02 12.93 7.62
C GLU A 79 -6.99 14.01 8.08
N GLU A 80 -6.56 15.27 8.08
CA GLU A 80 -7.44 16.40 8.40
C GLU A 80 -8.61 16.48 7.40
N GLY A 81 -9.83 16.61 7.93
CA GLY A 81 -11.05 16.61 7.12
C GLY A 81 -11.58 15.22 6.73
N TYR A 82 -10.86 14.14 7.08
CA TYR A 82 -11.28 12.75 6.93
C TYR A 82 -11.45 12.10 8.30
N PHE A 83 -10.56 11.20 8.69
CA PHE A 83 -10.64 10.53 9.99
C PHE A 83 -9.49 10.94 10.90
N SER A 84 -9.82 11.16 12.17
CA SER A 84 -8.89 11.53 13.22
C SER A 84 -8.02 10.35 13.67
N VAL A 85 -6.92 10.67 14.36
CA VAL A 85 -6.06 9.67 15.03
C VAL A 85 -6.87 8.81 16.02
N ALA A 86 -7.85 9.38 16.73
CA ALA A 86 -8.67 8.64 17.68
C ALA A 86 -9.55 7.59 16.98
N GLN A 87 -10.16 7.93 15.85
CA GLN A 87 -10.99 7.03 15.05
C GLN A 87 -10.15 5.93 14.38
N MET A 88 -8.97 6.28 13.82
CA MET A 88 -8.01 5.32 13.32
C MET A 88 -7.59 4.34 14.43
N ASN A 89 -7.27 4.84 15.62
CA ASN A 89 -6.89 4.00 16.75
C ASN A 89 -8.00 3.03 17.16
N GLN A 90 -9.24 3.47 17.17
CA GLN A 90 -10.40 2.61 17.44
C GLN A 90 -10.50 1.45 16.45
N LEU A 91 -10.28 1.69 15.15
CA LEU A 91 -10.26 0.64 14.13
C LEU A 91 -9.10 -0.33 14.36
N ILE A 92 -7.88 0.18 14.56
CA ILE A 92 -6.68 -0.65 14.73
C ILE A 92 -6.80 -1.53 15.98
N ASP A 93 -7.24 -0.96 17.09
CA ASP A 93 -7.37 -1.67 18.36
C ASP A 93 -8.44 -2.78 18.24
N ALA A 94 -9.59 -2.52 17.61
CA ALA A 94 -10.62 -3.52 17.35
C ALA A 94 -10.15 -4.63 16.38
N ALA A 95 -9.43 -4.27 15.32
CA ALA A 95 -8.87 -5.23 14.37
C ALA A 95 -7.82 -6.14 15.01
N LYS A 96 -6.98 -5.60 15.89
CA LYS A 96 -5.98 -6.34 16.65
C LYS A 96 -6.61 -7.43 17.52
N GLU A 97 -7.74 -7.17 18.17
CA GLU A 97 -8.47 -8.18 18.95
C GLU A 97 -8.99 -9.33 18.07
N LEU A 98 -9.23 -9.06 16.79
CA LEU A 98 -9.65 -10.06 15.79
C LEU A 98 -8.47 -10.69 15.04
N GLY A 99 -7.24 -10.35 15.40
CA GLY A 99 -6.02 -10.87 14.77
C GLY A 99 -5.74 -10.32 13.38
N ILE A 100 -6.33 -9.20 12.98
CA ILE A 100 -6.13 -8.55 11.69
C ILE A 100 -5.16 -7.38 11.85
N PRO A 101 -3.96 -7.40 11.23
CA PRO A 101 -3.01 -6.29 11.27
C PRO A 101 -3.52 -5.08 10.48
N ALA A 102 -2.99 -3.91 10.81
CA ALA A 102 -3.37 -2.65 10.20
C ALA A 102 -2.31 -2.12 9.24
N LYS A 103 -2.77 -1.36 8.27
CA LYS A 103 -2.03 -0.40 7.44
C LYS A 103 -2.73 0.95 7.58
N VAL A 104 -2.07 2.05 7.22
CA VAL A 104 -2.69 3.37 7.38
C VAL A 104 -2.23 4.33 6.30
N HIS A 105 -3.17 5.05 5.67
CA HIS A 105 -2.88 6.23 4.86
C HIS A 105 -2.72 7.42 5.79
N VAL A 106 -1.58 8.07 5.78
CA VAL A 106 -1.23 9.17 6.69
C VAL A 106 -0.35 10.21 6.02
N ASN A 107 -0.40 11.43 6.54
CA ASN A 107 0.51 12.52 6.16
C ASN A 107 0.56 12.76 4.64
N GLN A 108 -0.57 12.61 3.94
CA GLN A 108 -0.67 12.95 2.53
C GLN A 108 -0.74 14.47 2.33
N PHE A 109 -1.48 15.16 3.17
CA PHE A 109 -1.71 16.59 3.10
C PHE A 109 -1.32 17.33 4.39
N ASN A 110 -1.44 16.67 5.55
CA ASN A 110 -1.22 17.28 6.85
C ASN A 110 -0.62 16.31 7.86
N VAL A 111 0.18 16.82 8.77
CA VAL A 111 0.73 16.08 9.89
C VAL A 111 -0.20 16.21 11.10
N ILE A 112 -0.92 15.15 11.44
CA ILE A 112 -1.86 15.13 12.58
C ILE A 112 -1.50 14.08 13.66
N GLY A 113 -0.29 13.48 13.59
CA GLY A 113 0.18 12.47 14.55
C GLY A 113 -0.21 11.04 14.19
N GLY A 114 -0.67 10.80 12.95
CA GLY A 114 -1.07 9.47 12.46
C GLY A 114 0.09 8.48 12.41
N VAL A 115 1.30 8.90 11.99
CA VAL A 115 2.49 8.06 11.92
C VAL A 115 2.86 7.49 13.29
N GLU A 116 2.98 8.36 14.31
CA GLU A 116 3.32 7.96 15.67
C GLU A 116 2.30 6.97 16.24
N ALA A 117 1.02 7.25 16.04
CA ALA A 117 -0.06 6.40 16.53
C ALA A 117 -0.10 5.03 15.85
N ALA A 118 0.20 4.96 14.54
CA ALA A 118 0.30 3.73 13.76
C ALA A 118 1.50 2.88 14.19
N VAL A 119 2.68 3.49 14.34
CA VAL A 119 3.91 2.81 14.81
C VAL A 119 3.72 2.22 16.20
N LYS A 120 3.16 2.99 17.15
CA LYS A 120 2.85 2.52 18.51
C LYS A 120 1.91 1.30 18.54
N ARG A 121 1.10 1.11 17.50
CA ARG A 121 0.18 -0.03 17.34
C ARG A 121 0.71 -1.14 16.45
N ASN A 122 1.98 -1.03 16.03
CA ASN A 122 2.64 -1.98 15.14
C ASN A 122 1.88 -2.15 13.80
N ALA A 123 1.41 -1.05 13.22
CA ALA A 123 0.87 -1.09 11.87
C ALA A 123 1.91 -1.63 10.89
N ARG A 124 1.48 -2.44 9.92
CA ARG A 124 2.37 -3.08 8.95
C ARG A 124 3.02 -2.06 8.03
N SER A 125 2.27 -1.05 7.60
CA SER A 125 2.78 0.07 6.82
C SER A 125 2.07 1.38 7.16
N VAL A 126 2.73 2.48 6.79
CA VAL A 126 2.17 3.82 6.67
C VAL A 126 2.40 4.29 5.25
N ASP A 127 1.32 4.62 4.57
CA ASP A 127 1.30 4.88 3.15
C ASP A 127 1.15 6.40 2.90
N HIS A 128 1.72 6.94 1.82
CA HIS A 128 1.83 8.34 1.41
C HIS A 128 3.07 9.06 1.95
N LEU A 129 2.99 9.72 3.09
CA LEU A 129 4.11 10.43 3.74
C LEU A 129 4.68 11.60 2.90
N GLU A 130 3.85 12.28 2.09
CA GLU A 130 4.25 13.49 1.38
C GLU A 130 4.69 14.58 2.37
N GLU A 131 3.98 14.68 3.51
CA GLU A 131 4.27 15.59 4.62
C GLU A 131 4.94 14.81 5.76
N LEU A 132 6.24 14.50 5.61
CA LEU A 132 7.02 13.76 6.62
C LEU A 132 7.89 14.71 7.45
N THR A 133 7.74 14.66 8.79
CA THR A 133 8.58 15.40 9.74
C THR A 133 9.83 14.61 10.16
N GLU A 134 10.74 15.26 10.87
CA GLU A 134 11.91 14.61 11.49
C GLU A 134 11.45 13.71 12.66
N GLU A 135 10.45 14.14 13.40
CA GLU A 135 9.84 13.37 14.48
C GLU A 135 9.20 12.08 13.95
N ASP A 136 8.46 12.13 12.83
CA ASP A 136 7.90 10.95 12.18
C ASP A 136 9.01 9.96 11.78
N SER A 137 10.12 10.47 11.23
CA SER A 137 11.27 9.65 10.84
C SER A 137 11.90 8.96 12.05
N ASN A 138 12.06 9.67 13.17
CA ASN A 138 12.59 9.10 14.41
C ASN A 138 11.67 8.01 14.97
N VAL A 139 10.37 8.23 14.98
CA VAL A 139 9.39 7.24 15.42
C VAL A 139 9.39 5.99 14.53
N LEU A 140 9.52 6.15 13.22
CA LEU A 140 9.62 5.03 12.28
C LEU A 140 10.88 4.19 12.51
N LEU A 141 12.01 4.80 12.91
CA LEU A 141 13.25 4.09 13.26
C LEU A 141 13.11 3.21 14.51
N GLU A 142 12.20 3.54 15.42
CA GLU A 142 11.95 2.78 16.65
C GLU A 142 11.00 1.59 16.42
N GLY A 143 10.32 1.52 15.25
CA GLY A 143 9.31 0.54 14.95
C GLY A 143 9.66 -0.42 13.82
N ASN A 144 8.70 -1.26 13.48
CA ASN A 144 8.77 -2.21 12.36
C ASN A 144 7.77 -1.87 11.25
N THR A 145 7.26 -0.65 11.26
CA THR A 145 6.26 -0.17 10.30
C THR A 145 6.95 0.27 9.01
N MET A 146 6.52 -0.25 7.86
CA MET A 146 7.10 0.06 6.56
C MET A 146 6.55 1.38 6.01
N PRO A 147 7.39 2.40 5.76
CA PRO A 147 7.01 3.56 4.95
C PRO A 147 6.73 3.12 3.51
N VAL A 148 5.63 3.60 2.91
CA VAL A 148 5.28 3.32 1.51
C VAL A 148 5.06 4.63 0.76
N ALA A 149 5.85 4.87 -0.28
CA ALA A 149 5.67 6.01 -1.16
C ALA A 149 4.80 5.66 -2.37
N LEU A 150 3.99 6.63 -2.78
CA LEU A 150 3.00 6.50 -3.86
C LEU A 150 3.21 7.58 -4.94
N PRO A 151 4.37 7.58 -5.64
CA PRO A 151 4.77 8.70 -6.49
C PRO A 151 3.85 8.95 -7.69
N ALA A 152 3.07 7.96 -8.14
CA ALA A 152 2.09 8.15 -9.20
C ALA A 152 0.89 8.99 -8.73
N CYS A 153 0.50 8.88 -7.45
CA CYS A 153 -0.50 9.71 -6.81
C CYS A 153 -0.02 11.18 -6.74
N SER A 154 1.19 11.40 -6.20
CA SER A 154 1.78 12.74 -6.11
C SER A 154 1.91 13.39 -7.49
N PHE A 155 2.31 12.61 -8.51
CA PHE A 155 2.37 13.06 -9.90
C PHE A 155 0.99 13.52 -10.43
N PHE A 156 -0.03 12.68 -10.27
CA PHE A 156 -1.36 12.95 -10.83
C PHE A 156 -2.04 14.14 -10.15
N LEU A 157 -1.95 14.21 -8.82
CA LEU A 157 -2.51 15.30 -8.02
C LEU A 157 -1.67 16.58 -8.06
N ARG A 158 -0.44 16.51 -8.53
CA ARG A 158 0.55 17.63 -8.53
C ARG A 158 0.80 18.17 -7.13
N ILE A 159 0.92 17.28 -6.16
CA ILE A 159 1.31 17.55 -4.77
C ILE A 159 2.79 17.23 -4.56
N PRO A 160 3.41 17.63 -3.44
CA PRO A 160 4.76 17.23 -3.07
C PRO A 160 4.95 15.72 -3.15
N TYR A 161 6.18 15.27 -3.37
CA TYR A 161 6.51 13.84 -3.33
C TYR A 161 7.01 13.46 -1.94
N THR A 162 6.65 12.25 -1.51
CA THR A 162 7.26 11.63 -0.33
C THR A 162 8.78 11.82 -0.36
N PRO A 163 9.43 12.34 0.69
CA PRO A 163 10.88 12.66 0.70
C PRO A 163 11.72 11.38 0.85
N ALA A 164 11.61 10.44 -0.13
CA ALA A 164 12.22 9.12 -0.06
C ALA A 164 13.74 9.17 0.16
N ARG A 165 14.45 10.18 -0.42
CA ARG A 165 15.88 10.32 -0.18
C ARG A 165 16.20 10.57 1.29
N LYS A 166 15.41 11.41 1.99
CA LYS A 166 15.58 11.65 3.43
C LYS A 166 15.31 10.40 4.26
N ILE A 167 14.26 9.66 3.90
CA ILE A 167 13.89 8.38 4.56
C ILE A 167 15.04 7.39 4.48
N ILE A 168 15.61 7.18 3.27
CA ILE A 168 16.70 6.25 3.04
C ILE A 168 17.99 6.70 3.73
N ASP A 169 18.33 8.00 3.66
CA ASP A 169 19.53 8.57 4.30
C ASP A 169 19.46 8.51 5.83
N ALA A 170 18.25 8.49 6.39
CA ALA A 170 18.03 8.24 7.82
C ALA A 170 18.18 6.75 8.19
N GLY A 171 18.40 5.84 7.23
CA GLY A 171 18.54 4.41 7.47
C GLY A 171 17.23 3.62 7.46
N LEU A 172 16.13 4.24 7.09
CA LEU A 172 14.83 3.58 6.97
C LEU A 172 14.68 2.87 5.63
N PRO A 173 14.05 1.68 5.59
CA PRO A 173 13.56 1.10 4.35
C PRO A 173 12.37 1.91 3.82
N ILE A 174 12.07 1.78 2.53
CA ILE A 174 10.86 2.35 1.92
C ILE A 174 10.34 1.38 0.86
N ALA A 175 9.02 1.19 0.79
CA ALA A 175 8.37 0.46 -0.29
C ALA A 175 7.74 1.42 -1.31
N LEU A 176 7.46 0.92 -2.51
CA LEU A 176 6.78 1.63 -3.58
C LEU A 176 5.51 0.88 -4.00
N ALA A 177 4.44 1.61 -4.25
CA ALA A 177 3.19 1.07 -4.78
C ALA A 177 2.55 2.02 -5.79
N THR A 178 1.59 1.50 -6.57
CA THR A 178 0.92 2.25 -7.63
C THR A 178 -0.14 3.19 -7.11
N ASP A 179 -0.76 2.86 -5.99
CA ASP A 179 -2.00 3.50 -5.54
C ASP A 179 -3.07 3.55 -6.64
N PHE A 180 -3.17 2.44 -7.44
CA PHE A 180 -4.06 2.41 -8.59
C PHE A 180 -5.52 2.59 -8.17
N ASN A 181 -6.06 3.76 -8.46
CA ASN A 181 -7.44 4.12 -8.19
C ASN A 181 -7.94 5.20 -9.17
N PRO A 182 -9.26 5.35 -9.37
CA PRO A 182 -9.79 6.31 -10.33
C PRO A 182 -9.67 7.79 -9.92
N GLY A 183 -9.43 8.07 -8.63
CA GLY A 183 -9.42 9.43 -8.08
C GLY A 183 -8.07 10.13 -8.15
N SER A 184 -7.00 9.42 -7.82
CA SER A 184 -5.69 10.02 -7.60
C SER A 184 -4.52 9.35 -8.33
N SER A 185 -4.72 8.14 -8.89
CA SER A 185 -3.65 7.42 -9.59
C SER A 185 -4.22 6.42 -10.61
N PRO A 186 -4.72 6.84 -11.78
CA PRO A 186 -5.38 5.97 -12.74
C PRO A 186 -4.38 5.14 -13.58
N SER A 187 -3.32 4.62 -12.97
CA SER A 187 -2.29 3.81 -13.63
C SER A 187 -1.75 2.71 -12.71
N GLY A 188 -1.82 1.46 -13.18
CA GLY A 188 -1.18 0.31 -12.52
C GLY A 188 0.27 0.05 -12.97
N ASN A 189 0.90 0.98 -13.69
CA ASN A 189 2.22 0.80 -14.29
C ASN A 189 3.35 1.00 -13.25
N MET A 190 3.86 -0.09 -12.68
CA MET A 190 4.99 -0.04 -11.74
C MET A 190 6.29 0.46 -12.36
N ASN A 191 6.52 0.28 -13.68
CA ASN A 191 7.71 0.84 -14.33
C ASN A 191 7.68 2.38 -14.28
N PHE A 192 6.50 2.97 -14.48
CA PHE A 192 6.33 4.42 -14.35
C PHE A 192 6.51 4.89 -12.90
N VAL A 193 5.93 4.18 -11.92
CA VAL A 193 6.15 4.43 -10.48
C VAL A 193 7.64 4.43 -10.14
N ASN A 194 8.36 3.42 -10.60
CA ASN A 194 9.79 3.26 -10.36
C ASN A 194 10.62 4.38 -11.01
N SER A 195 10.23 4.81 -12.21
CA SER A 195 10.87 5.95 -12.87
C SER A 195 10.65 7.27 -12.12
N LEU A 196 9.42 7.49 -11.63
CA LEU A 196 9.13 8.66 -10.79
C LEU A 196 9.94 8.63 -9.48
N ALA A 197 10.10 7.47 -8.86
CA ALA A 197 10.92 7.32 -7.65
C ALA A 197 12.39 7.69 -7.91
N CYS A 198 12.96 7.28 -9.05
CA CYS A 198 14.31 7.70 -9.43
C CYS A 198 14.40 9.22 -9.70
N ILE A 199 13.46 9.75 -10.49
CA ILE A 199 13.55 11.12 -11.04
C ILE A 199 13.11 12.15 -10.00
N GLN A 200 11.96 11.93 -9.36
CA GLN A 200 11.35 12.92 -8.45
C GLN A 200 11.78 12.72 -7.00
N GLN A 201 11.88 11.46 -6.54
CA GLN A 201 12.21 11.16 -5.16
C GLN A 201 13.72 10.88 -4.96
N ARG A 202 14.52 10.95 -6.03
CA ARG A 202 15.99 10.82 -6.02
C ARG A 202 16.48 9.48 -5.44
N MET A 203 15.72 8.43 -5.66
CA MET A 203 16.14 7.08 -5.32
C MET A 203 17.13 6.53 -6.36
N LEU A 204 18.13 5.79 -5.91
CA LEU A 204 19.03 5.07 -6.81
C LEU A 204 18.31 3.85 -7.41
N PRO A 205 18.67 3.40 -8.63
CA PRO A 205 18.03 2.24 -9.27
C PRO A 205 17.99 0.98 -8.40
N ASN A 206 19.06 0.68 -7.65
CA ASN A 206 19.09 -0.46 -6.73
C ASN A 206 18.12 -0.29 -5.55
N GLU A 207 17.97 0.92 -5.03
CA GLU A 207 17.02 1.23 -3.96
C GLU A 207 15.57 1.05 -4.45
N VAL A 208 15.29 1.48 -5.69
CA VAL A 208 13.97 1.33 -6.32
C VAL A 208 13.61 -0.14 -6.53
N VAL A 209 14.57 -0.98 -6.95
CA VAL A 209 14.33 -2.43 -7.06
C VAL A 209 14.00 -3.02 -5.69
N ASN A 210 14.78 -2.71 -4.66
CA ASN A 210 14.48 -3.18 -3.30
C ASN A 210 13.12 -2.69 -2.80
N ALA A 211 12.78 -1.44 -3.06
CA ALA A 211 11.51 -0.83 -2.66
C ALA A 211 10.30 -1.52 -3.32
N SER A 212 10.42 -1.88 -4.62
CA SER A 212 9.34 -2.52 -5.38
C SER A 212 9.28 -4.04 -5.21
N THR A 213 10.29 -4.66 -4.60
CA THR A 213 10.37 -6.12 -4.44
C THR A 213 10.43 -6.53 -2.98
N LEU A 214 11.60 -6.44 -2.35
CA LEU A 214 11.84 -6.91 -0.99
C LEU A 214 10.98 -6.15 0.04
N ASN A 215 10.99 -4.81 -0.02
CA ASN A 215 10.25 -3.97 0.91
C ASN A 215 8.73 -4.03 0.63
N GLY A 216 8.33 -4.10 -0.66
CA GLY A 216 6.94 -4.34 -1.04
C GLY A 216 6.42 -5.68 -0.52
N ALA A 217 7.23 -6.74 -0.59
CA ALA A 217 6.87 -8.04 -0.02
C ALA A 217 6.71 -7.97 1.50
N PHE A 218 7.59 -7.22 2.19
CA PHE A 218 7.45 -6.98 3.62
C PHE A 218 6.17 -6.22 3.94
N ALA A 219 5.87 -5.13 3.22
CA ALA A 219 4.64 -4.35 3.43
C ALA A 219 3.37 -5.18 3.21
N MET A 220 3.44 -6.22 2.38
CA MET A 220 2.33 -7.16 2.11
C MET A 220 2.32 -8.41 3.00
N ASP A 221 3.27 -8.55 3.93
CA ASP A 221 3.43 -9.74 4.77
C ASP A 221 3.59 -11.05 3.97
N VAL A 222 4.43 -11.00 2.93
CA VAL A 222 4.76 -12.14 2.06
C VAL A 222 6.27 -12.32 1.85
N GLN A 223 7.09 -11.64 2.63
CA GLN A 223 8.55 -11.61 2.50
C GLN A 223 9.22 -12.98 2.62
N ASP A 224 8.59 -13.92 3.31
CA ASP A 224 9.12 -15.28 3.46
C ASP A 224 8.99 -16.12 2.18
N ALA A 225 8.02 -15.77 1.33
CA ALA A 225 7.72 -16.49 0.09
C ALA A 225 8.09 -15.71 -1.18
N LEU A 226 8.15 -14.38 -1.14
CA LEU A 226 8.32 -13.50 -2.29
C LEU A 226 9.34 -12.37 -2.02
N GLY A 227 9.55 -11.52 -3.01
CA GLY A 227 10.33 -10.27 -2.89
C GLY A 227 11.84 -10.42 -3.13
N SER A 228 12.40 -11.63 -3.19
CA SER A 228 13.80 -11.85 -3.53
C SER A 228 14.01 -13.18 -4.25
N ILE A 229 15.09 -13.26 -5.06
CA ILE A 229 15.53 -14.50 -5.70
C ILE A 229 16.39 -15.26 -4.69
N THR A 230 15.73 -16.10 -3.88
CA THR A 230 16.37 -16.86 -2.81
C THR A 230 15.86 -18.30 -2.84
N VAL A 231 16.74 -19.27 -2.61
CA VAL A 231 16.36 -20.69 -2.55
C VAL A 231 15.27 -20.89 -1.48
N GLY A 232 14.20 -21.58 -1.86
CA GLY A 232 13.03 -21.83 -1.02
C GLY A 232 11.87 -20.86 -1.20
N LYS A 233 12.09 -19.72 -1.88
CA LYS A 233 10.99 -18.81 -2.24
C LYS A 233 10.31 -19.20 -3.55
N LYS A 234 9.08 -18.71 -3.74
CA LYS A 234 8.33 -18.89 -4.98
C LYS A 234 9.05 -18.23 -6.15
N ALA A 235 9.12 -18.92 -7.28
CA ALA A 235 9.72 -18.38 -8.51
C ALA A 235 8.71 -17.43 -9.22
N SER A 236 8.49 -16.26 -8.63
CA SER A 236 7.72 -15.17 -9.24
C SER A 236 8.71 -14.10 -9.67
N LEU A 237 8.97 -14.04 -10.98
CA LEU A 237 10.09 -13.31 -11.56
C LEU A 237 9.64 -12.48 -12.75
N ILE A 238 10.36 -11.40 -12.99
CA ILE A 238 10.30 -10.62 -14.23
C ILE A 238 11.63 -10.83 -14.98
N VAL A 239 11.57 -11.20 -16.24
CA VAL A 239 12.70 -11.24 -17.17
C VAL A 239 12.60 -10.00 -18.04
N THR A 240 13.68 -9.23 -18.13
CA THR A 240 13.73 -8.03 -18.97
C THR A 240 14.36 -8.35 -20.33
N LYS A 241 14.11 -7.52 -21.32
CA LYS A 241 14.94 -7.44 -22.51
C LYS A 241 16.39 -7.18 -22.11
N PRO A 242 17.39 -7.49 -22.96
CA PRO A 242 18.79 -7.16 -22.67
C PRO A 242 18.96 -5.67 -22.32
N LEU A 243 19.56 -5.39 -21.18
CA LEU A 243 19.87 -4.05 -20.68
C LEU A 243 21.37 -3.93 -20.43
N ASN A 244 21.97 -2.77 -20.74
CA ASN A 244 23.38 -2.53 -20.44
C ASN A 244 23.60 -2.20 -18.95
N SER A 245 22.58 -1.69 -18.30
CA SER A 245 22.60 -1.40 -16.86
C SER A 245 21.20 -1.42 -16.26
N LEU A 246 21.10 -1.60 -14.95
CA LEU A 246 19.83 -1.51 -14.24
C LEU A 246 19.16 -0.12 -14.39
N ALA A 247 19.96 0.94 -14.56
CA ALA A 247 19.44 2.28 -14.74
C ALA A 247 18.57 2.43 -15.99
N GLU A 248 18.85 1.67 -17.06
CA GLU A 248 18.06 1.72 -18.29
C GLU A 248 16.60 1.31 -18.07
N LEU A 249 16.35 0.42 -17.11
CA LEU A 249 14.98 -0.03 -16.79
C LEU A 249 14.07 1.13 -16.36
N PHE A 250 14.62 2.14 -15.70
CA PHE A 250 13.87 3.28 -15.16
C PHE A 250 14.11 4.57 -15.94
N TYR A 251 15.20 4.67 -16.71
CA TYR A 251 15.52 5.83 -17.51
C TYR A 251 14.55 5.99 -18.69
N TYR A 252 14.25 4.91 -19.38
CA TYR A 252 13.30 4.90 -20.49
C TYR A 252 11.86 4.70 -19.99
N PHE A 253 11.34 5.69 -19.26
CA PHE A 253 10.06 5.62 -18.55
C PHE A 253 8.82 5.38 -19.45
N GLY A 254 8.94 5.60 -20.76
CA GLY A 254 7.90 5.32 -21.76
C GLY A 254 7.98 3.94 -22.39
N GLU A 255 9.04 3.18 -22.12
CA GLU A 255 9.31 1.89 -22.73
C GLU A 255 8.88 0.73 -21.83
N ASN A 256 8.40 -0.35 -22.42
CA ASN A 256 8.21 -1.62 -21.73
C ASN A 256 9.41 -2.54 -22.00
N ASN A 257 10.30 -2.62 -21.02
CA ASN A 257 11.48 -3.47 -21.07
C ASN A 257 11.24 -4.88 -20.47
N ILE A 258 10.00 -5.24 -20.13
CA ILE A 258 9.65 -6.57 -19.66
C ILE A 258 9.51 -7.49 -20.88
N ASP A 259 10.24 -8.61 -20.86
CA ASP A 259 10.17 -9.65 -21.88
C ASP A 259 9.22 -10.77 -21.44
N GLN A 260 9.39 -11.28 -20.20
CA GLN A 260 8.57 -12.35 -19.65
C GLN A 260 8.19 -12.09 -18.20
N VAL A 261 7.00 -12.55 -17.82
CA VAL A 261 6.54 -12.62 -16.43
C VAL A 261 6.35 -14.09 -16.04
N ILE A 262 6.96 -14.48 -14.95
CA ILE A 262 6.87 -15.82 -14.38
C ILE A 262 6.17 -15.71 -13.04
N VAL A 263 5.10 -16.47 -12.84
CA VAL A 263 4.38 -16.55 -11.58
C VAL A 263 4.42 -17.99 -11.08
N GLU A 264 5.00 -18.19 -9.89
CA GLU A 264 5.16 -19.50 -9.27
C GLU A 264 5.77 -20.55 -10.22
N GLY A 265 6.81 -20.15 -10.97
CA GLY A 265 7.53 -21.00 -11.92
C GLY A 265 6.83 -21.21 -13.27
N LYS A 266 5.70 -20.59 -13.52
CA LYS A 266 4.98 -20.69 -14.80
C LYS A 266 5.05 -19.35 -15.55
N ILE A 267 5.40 -19.41 -16.83
CA ILE A 267 5.36 -18.22 -17.70
C ILE A 267 3.90 -17.82 -17.85
N VAL A 268 3.60 -16.55 -17.56
CA VAL A 268 2.30 -15.96 -17.82
C VAL A 268 2.30 -15.43 -19.25
N GLU A 269 1.53 -16.06 -20.14
CA GLU A 269 1.32 -15.58 -21.49
C GLU A 269 0.44 -14.32 -21.43
N GLY A 270 1.08 -13.16 -21.36
CA GLY A 270 0.45 -11.87 -21.60
C GLY A 270 0.65 -11.48 -23.03
N LYS A 271 -0.40 -11.09 -23.75
CA LYS A 271 -0.19 -10.30 -24.97
C LYS A 271 0.49 -9.00 -24.52
N ALA A 272 1.76 -8.84 -24.83
CA ALA A 272 2.40 -7.55 -24.82
C ALA A 272 1.63 -6.64 -25.79
N ASN A 273 0.83 -5.73 -25.27
CA ASN A 273 0.25 -4.64 -26.06
C ASN A 273 1.28 -3.53 -26.20
#